data_0e1a03e5870f193a8ef597570f9e0bb8
#
_entry.id   0e1a03e5870f193a8ef597570f9e0bb8
#
_cell.length_a   1.000
_cell.length_b   1.000
_cell.length_c   1.000
_cell.angle_alpha   90.00
_cell.angle_beta   90.00
_cell.angle_gamma   90.00
#
_symmetry.space_group_name_H-M   'P 1'
#
loop_
_entity.id
_entity.type
_entity.pdbx_description
1 polymer ?
#
loop_
_entity_poly.entity_id
_entity_poly.type
_entity_poly.pdbx_seq_one_letter_code
_entity_poly.pdbx_strand_id
1 'polypeptide(L)'
;VLMGGFSSEKDISIKSGNVIYDNIDRESYIAYKIIISKEKWVYVDDNDVEFKVSKDDFSIEVDKIKINFDVAFIVIHGSPGEDGLLQSYFELLGVPFTGCDSYTSSITFNKRDCISILQKHDIQSAKSIHLNIGDAINENEIIAELGIPCFVKANKSGSSFGVYKVHDRKDLISSINNSFKIDNEVLIESFLDGIEVSVGVMNYKNEIKVLGITQLITDNDFFD
;
A
#
# COMPACT_ATOMS: atom_id res chain seq x y z
N VAL A 1 16.66 -0.96 5.88
CA VAL A 1 15.24 -0.66 6.12
C VAL A 1 14.86 0.53 5.25
N LEU A 2 13.91 0.33 4.34
CA LEU A 2 13.45 1.34 3.40
C LEU A 2 12.18 1.99 3.94
N MET A 3 12.17 3.31 4.04
CA MET A 3 11.07 4.10 4.59
C MET A 3 10.85 5.38 3.79
N GLY A 4 9.76 6.09 4.03
CA GLY A 4 9.37 7.28 3.29
C GLY A 4 8.28 6.97 2.26
N GLY A 5 8.55 7.18 0.98
CA GLY A 5 7.60 6.95 -0.10
C GLY A 5 7.14 8.23 -0.80
N PHE A 6 6.20 8.07 -1.73
CA PHE A 6 5.69 9.13 -2.61
C PHE A 6 4.25 9.54 -2.27
N SER A 7 3.62 8.79 -1.38
CA SER A 7 2.24 8.98 -0.96
C SER A 7 2.13 9.92 0.25
N SER A 8 0.90 10.25 0.61
CA SER A 8 0.57 10.97 1.86
C SER A 8 0.93 10.20 3.13
N GLU A 9 1.23 8.90 3.02
CA GLU A 9 1.58 8.01 4.13
C GLU A 9 3.07 8.04 4.49
N LYS A 10 3.86 8.92 3.86
CA LYS A 10 5.31 9.05 4.05
C LYS A 10 5.73 9.11 5.53
N ASP A 11 5.04 9.94 6.32
CA ASP A 11 5.40 10.13 7.73
C ASP A 11 5.09 8.90 8.59
N ILE A 12 4.03 8.16 8.25
CA ILE A 12 3.69 6.87 8.88
C ILE A 12 4.77 5.85 8.54
N SER A 13 5.18 5.78 7.27
CA SER A 13 6.27 4.91 6.82
C SER A 13 7.58 5.18 7.56
N ILE A 14 7.96 6.45 7.75
CA ILE A 14 9.17 6.82 8.49
C ILE A 14 9.08 6.37 9.95
N LYS A 15 7.93 6.56 10.61
CA LYS A 15 7.72 6.09 11.99
C LYS A 15 7.85 4.57 12.07
N SER A 16 7.15 3.83 11.21
CA SER A 16 7.21 2.37 11.15
C SER A 16 8.63 1.88 10.86
N GLY A 17 9.32 2.51 9.90
CA GLY A 17 10.69 2.17 9.55
C GLY A 17 11.69 2.38 10.70
N ASN A 18 11.54 3.43 11.48
CA ASN A 18 12.36 3.64 12.68
C ASN A 18 12.10 2.57 13.74
N VAL A 19 10.84 2.21 13.99
CA VAL A 19 10.51 1.11 14.92
C VAL A 19 11.17 -0.20 14.47
N ILE A 20 11.08 -0.55 13.18
CA ILE A 20 11.76 -1.74 12.65
C ILE A 20 13.27 -1.63 12.81
N TYR A 21 13.87 -0.50 12.43
CA TYR A 21 15.31 -0.29 12.54
C TYR A 21 15.82 -0.43 13.98
N ASP A 22 15.09 0.11 14.95
CA ASP A 22 15.48 0.08 16.36
C ASP A 22 15.36 -1.33 16.98
N ASN A 23 14.50 -2.20 16.41
CA ASN A 23 14.24 -3.54 16.92
C ASN A 23 14.86 -4.68 16.08
N ILE A 24 15.62 -4.38 15.02
CA ILE A 24 16.37 -5.41 14.28
C ILE A 24 17.42 -6.03 15.19
N ASP A 25 17.53 -7.36 15.13
CA ASP A 25 18.58 -8.12 15.79
C ASP A 25 19.97 -7.72 15.25
N ARG A 26 20.72 -6.98 16.06
CA ARG A 26 22.06 -6.47 15.72
C ARG A 26 23.17 -7.52 15.81
N GLU A 27 22.90 -8.68 16.38
CA GLU A 27 23.84 -9.80 16.35
C GLU A 27 23.85 -10.48 14.99
N SER A 28 22.71 -10.47 14.31
CA SER A 28 22.52 -11.12 13.00
C SER A 28 22.61 -10.15 11.81
N TYR A 29 22.31 -8.85 12.00
CA TYR A 29 22.14 -7.88 10.91
C TYR A 29 22.84 -6.55 11.17
N ILE A 30 23.46 -6.00 10.13
CA ILE A 30 23.85 -4.60 10.06
C ILE A 30 22.74 -3.87 9.30
N ALA A 31 21.99 -3.00 9.98
CA ALA A 31 20.89 -2.30 9.39
C ALA A 31 21.24 -0.85 9.01
N TYR A 32 20.67 -0.39 7.90
CA TYR A 32 20.82 0.96 7.36
C TYR A 32 19.45 1.58 7.16
N LYS A 33 19.27 2.86 7.54
CA LYS A 33 18.04 3.63 7.31
C LYS A 33 18.08 4.24 5.92
N ILE A 34 17.29 3.74 4.99
CA ILE A 34 17.20 4.29 3.64
C ILE A 34 15.89 5.04 3.49
N ILE A 35 15.98 6.35 3.28
CA ILE A 35 14.82 7.20 3.01
C ILE A 35 14.66 7.35 1.50
N ILE A 36 13.49 6.97 1.02
CA ILE A 36 13.10 7.06 -0.39
C ILE A 36 12.05 8.16 -0.55
N SER A 37 12.34 9.14 -1.39
CA SER A 37 11.39 10.16 -1.82
C SER A 37 11.48 10.38 -3.33
N LYS A 38 10.57 11.17 -3.89
CA LYS A 38 10.61 11.55 -5.32
C LYS A 38 11.90 12.28 -5.67
N GLU A 39 12.39 13.11 -4.74
CA GLU A 39 13.54 13.99 -4.93
C GLU A 39 14.86 13.25 -4.72
N LYS A 40 14.94 12.41 -3.70
CA LYS A 40 16.21 11.78 -3.30
C LYS A 40 16.01 10.39 -2.67
N TRP A 41 17.02 9.56 -2.84
CA TRP A 41 17.21 8.32 -2.11
C TRP A 41 18.48 8.44 -1.30
N VAL A 42 18.39 8.34 0.00
CA VAL A 42 19.52 8.57 0.92
C VAL A 42 19.55 7.56 2.05
N TYR A 43 20.74 7.16 2.42
CA TYR A 43 21.04 6.56 3.71
C TYR A 43 21.23 7.69 4.73
N VAL A 44 20.63 7.55 5.89
CA VAL A 44 20.78 8.49 7.01
C VAL A 44 21.50 7.74 8.13
N ASP A 45 22.67 8.22 8.54
CA ASP A 45 23.43 7.63 9.64
C ASP A 45 22.92 8.07 11.02
N ASP A 46 23.53 7.57 12.08
CA ASP A 46 23.14 7.88 13.46
C ASP A 46 23.45 9.35 13.89
N ASN A 47 24.18 10.10 13.07
CA ASN A 47 24.45 11.54 13.26
C ASN A 47 23.60 12.42 12.32
N ASP A 48 22.56 11.86 11.71
CA ASP A 48 21.70 12.51 10.73
C ASP A 48 22.44 12.98 9.44
N VAL A 49 23.61 12.38 9.13
CA VAL A 49 24.31 12.64 7.88
C VAL A 49 23.72 11.82 6.75
N GLU A 50 23.44 12.51 5.64
CA GLU A 50 22.86 11.88 4.46
C GLU A 50 23.94 11.44 3.46
N PHE A 51 23.89 10.18 3.02
CA PHE A 51 24.68 9.63 1.94
C PHE A 51 23.77 9.23 0.78
N LYS A 52 24.14 9.63 -0.43
CA LYS A 52 23.33 9.31 -1.61
C LYS A 52 23.34 7.82 -1.91
N VAL A 53 22.16 7.25 -2.16
CA VAL A 53 22.01 5.89 -2.69
C VAL A 53 22.21 5.92 -4.20
N SER A 54 23.09 5.06 -4.70
CA SER A 54 23.22 4.79 -6.14
C SER A 54 21.99 4.03 -6.63
N LYS A 55 21.29 4.58 -7.63
CA LYS A 55 20.12 3.91 -8.22
C LYS A 55 20.54 2.87 -9.28
N ASP A 56 21.79 2.84 -9.67
CA ASP A 56 22.29 1.90 -10.67
C ASP A 56 22.42 0.48 -10.11
N ASP A 57 22.76 0.37 -8.82
CA ASP A 57 23.06 -0.91 -8.16
C ASP A 57 22.58 -0.98 -6.70
N PHE A 58 21.81 0.01 -6.25
CA PHE A 58 21.32 0.14 -4.88
C PHE A 58 22.42 0.05 -3.81
N SER A 59 23.55 0.74 -4.02
CA SER A 59 24.66 0.84 -3.09
C SER A 59 24.77 2.23 -2.47
N ILE A 60 25.56 2.34 -1.40
CA ILE A 60 25.99 3.62 -0.81
C ILE A 60 27.52 3.67 -0.75
N GLU A 61 28.08 4.87 -0.66
CA GLU A 61 29.48 5.10 -0.38
C GLU A 61 29.63 5.88 0.92
N VAL A 62 30.30 5.31 1.90
CA VAL A 62 30.62 5.94 3.19
C VAL A 62 32.12 5.87 3.38
N ASP A 63 32.79 6.99 3.62
CA ASP A 63 34.24 7.08 3.79
C ASP A 63 35.04 6.40 2.65
N LYS A 64 34.57 6.54 1.41
CA LYS A 64 35.12 5.90 0.20
C LYS A 64 35.00 4.37 0.17
N ILE A 65 34.23 3.80 1.08
CA ILE A 65 33.92 2.37 1.10
C ILE A 65 32.53 2.18 0.49
N LYS A 66 32.47 1.39 -0.57
CA LYS A 66 31.20 1.00 -1.18
C LYS A 66 30.54 -0.10 -0.35
N ILE A 67 29.28 0.11 0.01
CA ILE A 67 28.45 -0.83 0.74
C ILE A 67 27.31 -1.28 -0.17
N ASN A 68 27.22 -2.58 -0.40
CA ASN A 68 26.08 -3.22 -1.06
C ASN A 68 25.18 -3.85 0.01
N PHE A 69 23.88 -4.00 -0.30
CA PHE A 69 22.92 -4.56 0.64
C PHE A 69 22.53 -5.98 0.23
N ASP A 70 22.48 -6.88 1.20
CA ASP A 70 22.09 -8.29 0.99
C ASP A 70 20.57 -8.44 0.89
N VAL A 71 19.81 -7.54 1.52
CA VAL A 71 18.35 -7.58 1.53
C VAL A 71 17.75 -6.19 1.77
N ALA A 72 16.65 -5.88 1.09
CA ALA A 72 15.87 -4.68 1.29
C ALA A 72 14.62 -4.99 2.14
N PHE A 73 14.54 -4.40 3.35
CA PHE A 73 13.33 -4.47 4.18
C PHE A 73 12.43 -3.28 3.85
N ILE A 74 11.34 -3.52 3.11
CA ILE A 74 10.43 -2.47 2.62
C ILE A 74 9.38 -2.18 3.70
N VAL A 75 9.35 -0.92 4.19
CA VAL A 75 8.38 -0.40 5.17
C VAL A 75 7.66 0.82 4.60
N ILE A 76 7.66 0.96 3.28
CA ILE A 76 7.00 2.08 2.60
C ILE A 76 5.53 1.75 2.40
N HIS A 77 4.66 2.63 2.90
CA HIS A 77 3.22 2.58 2.65
C HIS A 77 2.87 3.33 1.36
N GLY A 78 2.01 2.75 0.55
CA GLY A 78 1.67 3.29 -0.76
C GLY A 78 2.83 3.19 -1.76
N SER A 79 2.79 4.05 -2.77
CA SER A 79 3.84 4.12 -3.80
C SER A 79 5.17 4.65 -3.23
N PRO A 80 6.32 4.08 -3.61
CA PRO A 80 6.57 2.97 -4.54
C PRO A 80 6.70 1.60 -3.83
N GLY A 81 6.29 1.48 -2.57
CA GLY A 81 6.54 0.29 -1.73
C GLY A 81 5.51 -0.81 -1.87
N GLU A 82 4.27 -0.49 -2.24
CA GLU A 82 3.15 -1.44 -2.32
C GLU A 82 2.61 -1.65 -3.75
N ASP A 83 2.98 -0.80 -4.71
CA ASP A 83 2.48 -0.81 -6.09
C ASP A 83 3.32 -1.63 -7.08
N GLY A 84 4.34 -2.34 -6.59
CA GLY A 84 5.22 -3.17 -7.41
C GLY A 84 6.44 -2.45 -8.01
N LEU A 85 6.55 -1.11 -7.86
CA LEU A 85 7.64 -0.35 -8.48
C LEU A 85 9.00 -0.65 -7.85
N LEU A 86 9.11 -0.62 -6.53
CA LEU A 86 10.36 -0.98 -5.84
C LEU A 86 10.67 -2.47 -6.00
N GLN A 87 9.67 -3.32 -5.97
CA GLN A 87 9.82 -4.75 -6.18
C GLN A 87 10.43 -5.03 -7.55
N SER A 88 9.88 -4.41 -8.62
CA SER A 88 10.43 -4.53 -9.98
C SER A 88 11.89 -4.05 -10.06
N TYR A 89 12.20 -2.94 -9.40
CA TYR A 89 13.56 -2.41 -9.34
C TYR A 89 14.52 -3.40 -8.67
N PHE A 90 14.16 -3.97 -7.53
CA PHE A 90 14.99 -4.95 -6.83
C PHE A 90 15.07 -6.28 -7.56
N GLU A 91 14.01 -6.73 -8.23
CA GLU A 91 14.04 -7.92 -9.10
C GLU A 91 15.06 -7.75 -10.24
N LEU A 92 15.09 -6.57 -10.89
CA LEU A 92 16.05 -6.26 -11.94
C LEU A 92 17.50 -6.26 -11.43
N LEU A 93 17.73 -5.81 -10.22
CA LEU A 93 19.07 -5.78 -9.60
C LEU A 93 19.46 -7.12 -8.97
N GLY A 94 18.54 -8.05 -8.80
CA GLY A 94 18.77 -9.30 -8.07
C GLY A 94 18.96 -9.09 -6.56
N VAL A 95 18.45 -7.99 -5.99
CA VAL A 95 18.49 -7.73 -4.54
C VAL A 95 17.26 -8.33 -3.89
N PRO A 96 17.42 -9.27 -2.96
CA PRO A 96 16.29 -9.82 -2.20
C PRO A 96 15.55 -8.73 -1.42
N PHE A 97 14.24 -8.87 -1.26
CA PHE A 97 13.41 -7.91 -0.51
C PHE A 97 12.27 -8.60 0.24
N THR A 98 11.71 -7.91 1.22
CA THR A 98 10.54 -8.38 1.99
C THR A 98 9.24 -8.01 1.29
N GLY A 99 8.23 -8.89 1.39
CA GLY A 99 6.90 -8.67 0.81
C GLY A 99 6.63 -9.56 -0.41
N CYS A 100 5.61 -9.21 -1.17
CA CYS A 100 5.24 -9.88 -2.40
C CYS A 100 6.14 -9.45 -3.56
N ASP A 101 6.16 -10.25 -4.63
CA ASP A 101 6.81 -9.88 -5.89
C ASP A 101 6.11 -8.68 -6.56
N SER A 102 6.73 -8.15 -7.61
CA SER A 102 6.25 -6.95 -8.31
C SER A 102 4.84 -7.14 -8.89
N TYR A 103 4.57 -8.30 -9.47
CA TYR A 103 3.28 -8.61 -10.08
C TYR A 103 2.17 -8.70 -9.03
N THR A 104 2.39 -9.46 -7.96
CA THR A 104 1.43 -9.59 -6.85
C THR A 104 1.18 -8.25 -6.17
N SER A 105 2.23 -7.47 -5.90
CA SER A 105 2.12 -6.14 -5.32
C SER A 105 1.28 -5.20 -6.19
N SER A 106 1.56 -5.14 -7.49
CA SER A 106 0.82 -4.28 -8.43
C SER A 106 -0.67 -4.62 -8.50
N ILE A 107 -1.00 -5.92 -8.56
CA ILE A 107 -2.40 -6.37 -8.63
C ILE A 107 -3.14 -6.09 -7.32
N THR A 108 -2.53 -6.42 -6.17
CA THR A 108 -3.20 -6.27 -4.88
C THR A 108 -3.36 -4.81 -4.46
N PHE A 109 -2.50 -3.92 -4.94
CA PHE A 109 -2.62 -2.49 -4.72
C PHE A 109 -3.75 -1.85 -5.56
N ASN A 110 -4.04 -2.41 -6.73
CA ASN A 110 -5.14 -1.98 -7.60
C ASN A 110 -6.42 -2.74 -7.24
N LYS A 111 -7.34 -2.11 -6.51
CA LYS A 111 -8.57 -2.73 -5.99
C LYS A 111 -9.44 -3.31 -7.11
N ARG A 112 -9.62 -2.58 -8.23
CA ARG A 112 -10.40 -3.03 -9.39
C ARG A 112 -9.84 -4.33 -9.97
N ASP A 113 -8.53 -4.35 -10.23
CA ASP A 113 -7.88 -5.48 -10.87
C ASP A 113 -7.82 -6.68 -9.90
N CYS A 114 -7.55 -6.44 -8.63
CA CYS A 114 -7.60 -7.45 -7.57
C CYS A 114 -8.98 -8.12 -7.49
N ILE A 115 -10.05 -7.33 -7.38
CA ILE A 115 -11.43 -7.83 -7.33
C ILE A 115 -11.76 -8.64 -8.59
N SER A 116 -11.38 -8.13 -9.78
CA SER A 116 -11.64 -8.80 -11.05
C SER A 116 -10.97 -10.19 -11.14
N ILE A 117 -9.78 -10.34 -10.56
CA ILE A 117 -9.08 -11.63 -10.48
C ILE A 117 -9.75 -12.53 -9.45
N LEU A 118 -10.04 -12.04 -8.26
CA LEU A 118 -10.66 -12.81 -7.17
C LEU A 118 -12.02 -13.40 -7.59
N GLN A 119 -12.82 -12.62 -8.31
CA GLN A 119 -14.11 -13.09 -8.85
C GLN A 119 -13.98 -14.29 -9.82
N LYS A 120 -12.88 -14.36 -10.58
CA LYS A 120 -12.62 -15.53 -11.46
C LYS A 120 -12.25 -16.79 -10.68
N HIS A 121 -11.91 -16.66 -9.42
CA HIS A 121 -11.61 -17.76 -8.51
C HIS A 121 -12.75 -18.01 -7.51
N ASP A 122 -13.98 -17.55 -7.83
CA ASP A 122 -15.19 -17.71 -7.02
C ASP A 122 -15.05 -17.12 -5.58
N ILE A 123 -14.12 -16.18 -5.40
CA ILE A 123 -14.00 -15.43 -4.13
C ILE A 123 -15.00 -14.28 -4.17
N GLN A 124 -15.93 -14.31 -3.22
CA GLN A 124 -16.98 -13.28 -3.15
C GLN A 124 -16.39 -11.93 -2.74
N SER A 125 -16.86 -10.89 -3.41
CA SER A 125 -16.55 -9.48 -3.12
C SER A 125 -17.83 -8.66 -3.12
N ALA A 126 -17.78 -7.45 -2.58
CA ALA A 126 -18.86 -6.49 -2.71
C ALA A 126 -19.17 -6.23 -4.20
N LYS A 127 -20.45 -5.96 -4.53
CA LYS A 127 -20.79 -5.42 -5.84
C LYS A 127 -20.08 -4.06 -6.00
N SER A 128 -19.55 -3.81 -7.18
CA SER A 128 -18.77 -2.58 -7.40
C SER A 128 -19.01 -1.96 -8.77
N ILE A 129 -18.95 -0.63 -8.81
CA ILE A 129 -18.94 0.18 -10.02
C ILE A 129 -17.62 0.92 -10.07
N HIS A 130 -17.00 0.92 -11.25
CA HIS A 130 -15.71 1.59 -11.49
C HIS A 130 -15.95 2.84 -12.33
N LEU A 131 -15.30 3.94 -11.93
CA LEU A 131 -15.32 5.21 -12.64
C LEU A 131 -13.87 5.65 -12.92
N ASN A 132 -13.65 6.12 -14.13
CA ASN A 132 -12.43 6.85 -14.47
C ASN A 132 -12.72 8.35 -14.41
N ILE A 133 -11.68 9.15 -14.21
CA ILE A 133 -11.82 10.60 -14.27
C ILE A 133 -12.39 11.02 -15.64
N GLY A 134 -13.46 11.80 -15.63
CA GLY A 134 -14.15 12.25 -16.84
C GLY A 134 -15.32 11.37 -17.28
N ASP A 135 -15.55 10.22 -16.65
CA ASP A 135 -16.74 9.41 -16.90
C ASP A 135 -18.02 10.16 -16.44
N ALA A 136 -19.12 9.90 -17.12
CA ALA A 136 -20.43 10.41 -16.72
C ALA A 136 -20.90 9.68 -15.45
N ILE A 137 -21.24 10.45 -14.41
CA ILE A 137 -21.71 9.88 -13.15
C ILE A 137 -23.24 9.86 -13.14
N ASN A 138 -23.82 8.66 -13.12
CA ASN A 138 -25.26 8.46 -12.98
C ASN A 138 -25.61 7.98 -11.56
N GLU A 139 -25.94 8.91 -10.69
CA GLU A 139 -26.30 8.63 -9.29
C GLU A 139 -27.46 7.63 -9.15
N ASN A 140 -28.47 7.72 -10.03
CA ASN A 140 -29.63 6.83 -9.95
C ASN A 140 -29.23 5.38 -10.21
N GLU A 141 -28.37 5.15 -11.19
CA GLU A 141 -27.86 3.83 -11.55
C GLU A 141 -26.97 3.27 -10.43
N ILE A 142 -26.05 4.07 -9.92
CA ILE A 142 -25.18 3.68 -8.82
C ILE A 142 -25.99 3.24 -7.60
N ILE A 143 -26.96 4.03 -7.19
CA ILE A 143 -27.79 3.72 -6.01
C ILE A 143 -28.71 2.52 -6.28
N ALA A 144 -29.25 2.38 -7.49
CA ALA A 144 -30.10 1.24 -7.83
C ALA A 144 -29.31 -0.09 -7.80
N GLU A 145 -28.05 -0.07 -8.18
CA GLU A 145 -27.20 -1.26 -8.24
C GLU A 145 -26.54 -1.62 -6.91
N LEU A 146 -26.00 -0.62 -6.19
CA LEU A 146 -25.18 -0.84 -5.00
C LEU A 146 -25.94 -0.61 -3.68
N GLY A 147 -26.99 0.19 -3.70
CA GLY A 147 -27.71 0.63 -2.50
C GLY A 147 -27.00 1.73 -1.72
N ILE A 148 -27.62 2.11 -0.60
CA ILE A 148 -27.04 2.98 0.43
C ILE A 148 -27.25 2.28 1.78
N PRO A 149 -26.24 2.25 2.68
CA PRO A 149 -24.92 2.89 2.53
C PRO A 149 -24.06 2.19 1.49
N CYS A 150 -23.11 2.94 0.90
CA CYS A 150 -22.07 2.41 0.01
C CYS A 150 -20.72 3.04 0.35
N PHE A 151 -19.64 2.43 -0.12
CA PHE A 151 -18.30 2.99 0.00
C PHE A 151 -17.82 3.56 -1.33
N VAL A 152 -17.23 4.74 -1.29
CA VAL A 152 -16.51 5.36 -2.41
C VAL A 152 -15.03 5.36 -2.06
N LYS A 153 -14.18 4.81 -2.92
CA LYS A 153 -12.76 4.59 -2.63
C LYS A 153 -11.89 5.00 -3.82
N ALA A 154 -10.78 5.66 -3.55
CA ALA A 154 -9.69 5.76 -4.52
C ALA A 154 -9.15 4.35 -4.84
N ASN A 155 -8.94 4.04 -6.14
CA ASN A 155 -8.59 2.68 -6.56
C ASN A 155 -7.21 2.23 -6.05
N LYS A 156 -6.19 3.09 -6.22
CA LYS A 156 -4.79 2.82 -5.85
C LYS A 156 -4.38 3.69 -4.66
N SER A 157 -4.93 3.39 -3.49
CA SER A 157 -4.63 4.07 -2.23
C SER A 157 -4.74 3.09 -1.06
N GLY A 158 -4.02 3.35 0.01
CA GLY A 158 -4.04 2.61 1.27
C GLY A 158 -4.49 3.46 2.45
N SER A 159 -4.43 2.91 3.67
CA SER A 159 -4.69 3.58 4.95
C SER A 159 -5.92 4.50 4.94
N SER A 160 -7.01 4.04 4.35
CA SER A 160 -8.29 4.76 4.24
C SER A 160 -8.23 6.14 3.54
N PHE A 161 -7.11 6.53 2.92
CA PHE A 161 -7.04 7.76 2.14
C PHE A 161 -7.94 7.70 0.91
N GLY A 162 -8.84 8.68 0.79
CA GLY A 162 -9.81 8.74 -0.30
C GLY A 162 -10.93 7.69 -0.19
N VAL A 163 -11.22 7.23 1.03
CA VAL A 163 -12.35 6.33 1.34
C VAL A 163 -13.45 7.11 2.04
N TYR A 164 -14.68 6.96 1.56
CA TYR A 164 -15.87 7.61 2.11
C TYR A 164 -17.01 6.62 2.21
N LYS A 165 -17.64 6.51 3.38
CA LYS A 165 -18.90 5.79 3.56
C LYS A 165 -20.05 6.77 3.32
N VAL A 166 -20.83 6.49 2.32
CA VAL A 166 -21.95 7.35 1.88
C VAL A 166 -23.24 6.82 2.49
N HIS A 167 -23.80 7.57 3.43
CA HIS A 167 -25.07 7.24 4.09
C HIS A 167 -26.29 7.96 3.46
N ASP A 168 -26.06 9.04 2.72
CA ASP A 168 -27.11 9.84 2.09
C ASP A 168 -26.71 10.10 0.62
N ARG A 169 -27.68 9.98 -0.27
CA ARG A 169 -27.53 10.26 -1.70
C ARG A 169 -26.82 11.59 -2.00
N LYS A 170 -27.16 12.64 -1.24
CA LYS A 170 -26.59 13.99 -1.45
C LYS A 170 -25.07 14.04 -1.33
N ASP A 171 -24.46 13.08 -0.62
CA ASP A 171 -23.02 13.03 -0.35
C ASP A 171 -22.26 12.20 -1.40
N LEU A 172 -22.97 11.47 -2.29
CA LEU A 172 -22.35 10.55 -3.25
C LEU A 172 -21.40 11.27 -4.22
N ILE A 173 -21.87 12.32 -4.89
CA ILE A 173 -21.06 13.05 -5.87
C ILE A 173 -19.86 13.74 -5.22
N SER A 174 -20.04 14.32 -4.04
CA SER A 174 -18.93 14.96 -3.33
C SER A 174 -17.88 13.95 -2.91
N SER A 175 -18.27 12.75 -2.48
CA SER A 175 -17.36 11.65 -2.13
C SER A 175 -16.60 11.15 -3.34
N ILE A 176 -17.25 10.94 -4.48
CA ILE A 176 -16.61 10.56 -5.74
C ILE A 176 -15.57 11.62 -6.17
N ASN A 177 -15.95 12.89 -6.16
CA ASN A 177 -15.04 13.97 -6.53
C ASN A 177 -13.84 14.10 -5.57
N ASN A 178 -14.03 13.82 -4.29
CA ASN A 178 -12.94 13.83 -3.32
C ASN A 178 -12.00 12.62 -3.51
N SER A 179 -12.51 11.45 -3.84
CA SER A 179 -11.69 10.27 -4.17
C SER A 179 -10.87 10.50 -5.45
N PHE A 180 -11.43 11.19 -6.45
CA PHE A 180 -10.71 11.58 -7.66
C PHE A 180 -9.56 12.58 -7.43
N LYS A 181 -9.49 13.25 -6.28
CA LYS A 181 -8.31 14.07 -5.91
C LYS A 181 -7.10 13.20 -5.53
N ILE A 182 -7.34 11.93 -5.20
CA ILE A 182 -6.32 10.98 -4.75
C ILE A 182 -5.87 10.07 -5.90
N ASP A 183 -6.83 9.58 -6.71
CA ASP A 183 -6.54 8.70 -7.86
C ASP A 183 -7.45 9.06 -9.04
N ASN A 184 -6.99 8.79 -10.25
CA ASN A 184 -7.78 8.95 -11.48
C ASN A 184 -8.85 7.87 -11.67
N GLU A 185 -8.87 6.87 -10.83
CA GLU A 185 -9.82 5.76 -10.80
C GLU A 185 -10.48 5.68 -9.43
N VAL A 186 -11.81 5.54 -9.43
CA VAL A 186 -12.62 5.42 -8.22
C VAL A 186 -13.43 4.14 -8.28
N LEU A 187 -13.49 3.45 -7.17
CA LEU A 187 -14.31 2.27 -6.94
C LEU A 187 -15.45 2.63 -6.00
N ILE A 188 -16.68 2.29 -6.39
CA ILE A 188 -17.85 2.41 -5.52
C ILE A 188 -18.34 1.00 -5.22
N GLU A 189 -18.45 0.66 -3.93
CA GLU A 189 -18.80 -0.69 -3.48
C GLU A 189 -20.05 -0.68 -2.60
N SER A 190 -20.89 -1.72 -2.76
CA SER A 190 -21.98 -1.97 -1.83
C SER A 190 -21.46 -2.20 -0.41
N PHE A 191 -22.18 -1.72 0.59
CA PHE A 191 -21.88 -2.03 1.98
C PHE A 191 -22.09 -3.53 2.26
N LEU A 192 -21.11 -4.14 2.91
CA LEU A 192 -21.23 -5.49 3.43
C LEU A 192 -21.42 -5.39 4.94
N ASP A 193 -22.56 -5.89 5.44
CA ASP A 193 -22.81 -5.99 6.86
C ASP A 193 -22.13 -7.25 7.39
N GLY A 194 -21.27 -7.10 8.41
CA GLY A 194 -20.52 -8.23 8.96
C GLY A 194 -19.42 -7.81 9.92
N ILE A 195 -18.56 -8.78 10.23
CA ILE A 195 -17.41 -8.60 11.11
C ILE A 195 -16.18 -8.33 10.24
N GLU A 196 -15.49 -7.23 10.52
CA GLU A 196 -14.23 -6.91 9.87
C GLU A 196 -13.08 -7.68 10.51
N VAL A 197 -12.28 -8.35 9.68
CA VAL A 197 -11.13 -9.14 10.14
C VAL A 197 -9.90 -8.86 9.28
N SER A 198 -8.73 -8.93 9.91
CA SER A 198 -7.43 -8.95 9.23
C SER A 198 -6.81 -10.34 9.38
N VAL A 199 -6.30 -10.88 8.28
CA VAL A 199 -5.69 -12.21 8.24
C VAL A 199 -4.26 -12.10 7.77
N GLY A 200 -3.31 -12.45 8.63
CA GLY A 200 -1.89 -12.52 8.27
C GLY A 200 -1.60 -13.77 7.43
N VAL A 201 -1.00 -13.60 6.28
CA VAL A 201 -0.59 -14.73 5.42
C VAL A 201 0.85 -14.51 4.98
N MET A 202 1.66 -15.56 5.00
CA MET A 202 3.03 -15.52 4.50
C MET A 202 3.41 -16.81 3.75
N ASN A 203 4.32 -16.67 2.81
CA ASN A 203 5.03 -17.82 2.26
C ASN A 203 6.31 -18.05 3.10
N TYR A 204 6.38 -19.18 3.76
CA TYR A 204 7.57 -19.58 4.52
C TYR A 204 8.07 -20.95 4.06
N LYS A 205 9.28 -21.00 3.52
CA LYS A 205 9.89 -22.22 2.97
C LYS A 205 9.02 -22.92 1.92
N ASN A 206 8.43 -22.14 1.01
CA ASN A 206 7.50 -22.56 -0.04
C ASN A 206 6.18 -23.16 0.45
N GLU A 207 5.80 -22.88 1.69
CA GLU A 207 4.48 -23.21 2.23
C GLU A 207 3.71 -21.95 2.59
N ILE A 208 2.45 -21.87 2.16
CA ILE A 208 1.56 -20.77 2.56
C ILE A 208 1.08 -21.02 3.98
N LYS A 209 1.38 -20.08 4.86
CA LYS A 209 0.97 -20.13 6.28
C LYS A 209 0.01 -19.00 6.59
N VAL A 210 -1.14 -19.35 7.14
CA VAL A 210 -2.06 -18.41 7.78
C VAL A 210 -1.60 -18.23 9.23
N LEU A 211 -1.23 -17.00 9.60
CA LEU A 211 -0.63 -16.71 10.91
C LEU A 211 -1.68 -16.53 12.00
N GLY A 212 -2.76 -15.86 11.69
CA GLY A 212 -3.84 -15.61 12.64
C GLY A 212 -4.92 -14.73 12.04
N ILE A 213 -6.06 -14.67 12.71
CA ILE A 213 -7.20 -13.83 12.34
C ILE A 213 -7.43 -12.86 13.49
N THR A 214 -7.38 -11.56 13.19
CA THR A 214 -7.65 -10.48 14.15
C THR A 214 -8.95 -9.80 13.78
N GLN A 215 -9.89 -9.74 14.70
CA GLN A 215 -11.10 -8.93 14.53
C GLN A 215 -10.77 -7.46 14.76
N LEU A 216 -11.22 -6.61 13.87
CA LEU A 216 -11.14 -5.16 13.99
C LEU A 216 -12.42 -4.64 14.63
N ILE A 217 -12.29 -3.91 15.73
CA ILE A 217 -13.42 -3.28 16.43
C ILE A 217 -13.13 -1.79 16.47
N THR A 218 -14.03 -1.00 15.90
CA THR A 218 -13.93 0.47 15.89
C THR A 218 -15.29 1.06 16.22
N ASP A 219 -15.28 2.22 16.89
CA ASP A 219 -16.47 3.05 17.13
C ASP A 219 -16.74 4.00 15.94
N ASN A 220 -15.83 4.05 14.95
CA ASN A 220 -15.97 4.81 13.73
C ASN A 220 -16.80 4.05 12.69
N ASP A 221 -17.22 4.72 11.62
CA ASP A 221 -17.95 4.12 10.50
C ASP A 221 -17.18 3.00 9.80
N PHE A 222 -15.85 3.03 9.87
CA PHE A 222 -14.92 2.01 9.38
C PHE A 222 -13.56 2.22 10.06
N PHE A 223 -12.67 1.22 9.94
CA PHE A 223 -11.31 1.30 10.46
C PHE A 223 -10.46 2.24 9.57
N ASP A 224 -9.84 3.26 10.20
CA ASP A 224 -9.00 4.29 9.59
C ASP A 224 -7.66 4.48 10.34
#